data_c7a19fa3c915fdd9efd930a68d4f4c55
#
_entry.id   c7a19fa3c915fdd9efd930a68d4f4c55
#
_cell.length_a   1.000
_cell.length_b   1.000
_cell.length_c   1.000
_cell.angle_alpha   90.00
_cell.angle_beta   90.00
_cell.angle_gamma   90.00
#
_symmetry.space_group_name_H-M   'P 1'
#
loop_
_entity.id
_entity.type
_entity.pdbx_description
1 polymer ?
#
loop_
_entity_poly.entity_id
_entity_poly.type
_entity_poly.pdbx_seq_one_letter_code
_entity_poly.pdbx_strand_id
1 'polypeptide(L)' 'MDTANRIKELRESIGMNRRQFSEYTGIPIRTLEDWEAGRRTPPEYVPRLLGYMLKYEELVGKKEDN' A
#
# COMPACT_ATOMS: atom_id res chain seq x y z
N MET A 1 16.74 -4.98 1.74
CA MET A 1 15.61 -4.60 0.90
C MET A 1 14.93 -3.35 1.45
N ASP A 2 14.61 -2.42 0.59
CA ASP A 2 14.09 -1.13 1.02
C ASP A 2 12.58 -1.21 1.23
N THR A 3 12.16 -1.20 2.51
CA THR A 3 10.76 -1.31 2.86
C THR A 3 9.94 -0.12 2.38
N ALA A 4 10.54 1.07 2.41
CA ALA A 4 9.87 2.28 1.93
C ALA A 4 9.57 2.16 0.43
N ASN A 5 10.53 1.65 -0.32
CA ASN A 5 10.39 1.46 -1.75
C ASN A 5 9.31 0.43 -2.06
N ARG A 6 9.22 -0.59 -1.23
CA ARG A 6 8.22 -1.64 -1.41
C ARG A 6 6.81 -1.08 -1.27
N ILE A 7 6.60 -0.20 -0.30
CA ILE A 7 5.28 0.40 -0.09
C ILE A 7 4.91 1.28 -1.28
N LYS A 8 5.87 2.05 -1.77
CA LYS A 8 5.62 2.89 -2.94
C LYS A 8 5.29 2.04 -4.16
N GLU A 9 6.01 0.95 -4.36
CA GLU A 9 5.76 0.04 -5.47
C GLU A 9 4.34 -0.54 -5.41
N LEU A 10 3.92 -0.96 -4.22
CA LEU A 10 2.59 -1.51 -4.05
C LEU A 10 1.53 -0.47 -4.39
N ARG A 11 1.72 0.76 -3.90
CA ARG A 11 0.77 1.84 -4.17
C ARG A 11 0.68 2.14 -5.65
N GLU A 12 1.83 2.23 -6.31
CA GLU A 12 1.86 2.56 -7.73
C GLU A 12 1.33 1.44 -8.59
N SER A 13 1.46 0.21 -8.13
CA SER A 13 1.01 -0.94 -8.89
C SER A 13 -0.51 -0.94 -9.11
N ILE A 14 -1.25 -0.25 -8.26
CA ILE A 14 -2.69 -0.15 -8.39
C ILE A 14 -3.13 1.25 -8.81
N GLY A 15 -2.18 2.09 -9.23
CA GLY A 15 -2.50 3.40 -9.78
C GLY A 15 -3.04 4.40 -8.79
N MET A 16 -2.72 4.25 -7.52
CA MET A 16 -3.22 5.18 -6.50
C MET A 16 -2.17 6.21 -6.11
N ASN A 17 -2.62 7.44 -5.87
CA ASN A 17 -1.75 8.42 -5.23
C ASN A 17 -1.79 8.18 -3.72
N ARG A 18 -0.99 8.94 -2.95
CA ARG A 18 -0.91 8.72 -1.51
C ARG A 18 -2.23 8.97 -0.80
N ARG A 19 -2.98 9.97 -1.23
CA ARG A 19 -4.26 10.26 -0.60
C ARG A 19 -5.24 9.10 -0.80
N GLN A 20 -5.32 8.60 -2.02
CA GLN A 20 -6.19 7.47 -2.32
C GLN A 20 -5.78 6.24 -1.55
N PHE A 21 -4.48 5.99 -1.48
CA PHE A 21 -3.96 4.83 -0.77
C PHE A 21 -4.20 4.96 0.72
N SER A 22 -4.09 6.17 1.25
CA SER A 22 -4.39 6.43 2.65
C SER A 22 -5.84 6.08 2.97
N GLU A 23 -6.75 6.51 2.12
CA GLU A 23 -8.17 6.22 2.31
C GLU A 23 -8.46 4.73 2.19
N TYR A 24 -7.80 4.09 1.25
CA TYR A 24 -8.00 2.67 0.99
C TYR A 24 -7.48 1.80 2.14
N THR A 25 -6.31 2.11 2.66
CA THR A 25 -5.67 1.28 3.68
C THR A 25 -5.99 1.71 5.10
N GLY A 26 -6.45 2.94 5.29
CA GLY A 26 -6.65 3.49 6.63
C GLY A 26 -5.37 4.00 7.26
N ILE A 27 -4.27 4.00 6.53
CA ILE A 27 -3.00 4.52 7.04
C ILE A 27 -2.96 6.02 6.83
N PRO A 28 -2.65 6.82 7.87
CA PRO A 28 -2.58 8.27 7.69
C PRO A 28 -1.63 8.67 6.57
N ILE A 29 -2.03 9.67 5.80
CA ILE A 29 -1.22 10.09 4.66
C ILE A 29 0.17 10.54 5.08
N ARG A 30 0.27 11.20 6.24
CA ARG A 30 1.57 11.64 6.74
C ARG A 30 2.48 10.45 7.03
N THR A 31 1.92 9.37 7.53
CA THR A 31 2.68 8.17 7.79
C THR A 31 3.21 7.57 6.48
N LEU A 32 2.36 7.55 5.45
CA LEU A 32 2.78 7.07 4.14
C LEU A 32 3.90 7.94 3.58
N GLU A 33 3.76 9.25 3.73
CA GLU A 33 4.80 10.17 3.26
C GLU A 33 6.13 9.93 3.97
N ASP A 34 6.07 9.73 5.29
CA ASP A 34 7.29 9.48 6.06
C ASP A 34 7.95 8.18 5.65
N TRP A 35 7.14 7.15 5.45
CA TRP A 35 7.67 5.84 5.03
C TRP A 35 8.31 5.93 3.65
N GLU A 36 7.62 6.55 2.69
CA GLU A 36 8.11 6.61 1.32
C GLU A 36 9.32 7.54 1.19
N ALA A 37 9.41 8.54 2.06
CA ALA A 37 10.56 9.45 2.06
C ALA A 37 11.74 8.89 2.86
N GLY A 38 11.56 7.77 3.53
CA GLY A 38 12.63 7.17 4.32
C GLY A 38 12.85 7.82 5.66
N ARG A 39 11.96 8.71 6.10
CA ARG A 39 12.09 9.35 7.41
C ARG A 39 11.72 8.41 8.54
N ARG A 40 10.87 7.44 8.25
CA ARG A 40 10.49 6.39 9.19
C ARG A 40 10.47 5.07 8.47
N THR A 41 10.76 4.00 9.20
CA THR A 41 10.74 2.66 8.64
C THR A 41 9.49 1.94 9.11
N PRO A 42 8.62 1.49 8.20
CA PRO A 42 7.45 0.73 8.61
C PRO A 42 7.85 -0.62 9.19
N PRO A 43 7.02 -1.21 10.06
CA PRO A 43 7.27 -2.57 10.52
C PRO A 43 7.35 -3.53 9.34
N GLU A 44 8.14 -4.57 9.47
CA GLU A 44 8.38 -5.49 8.36
C GLU A 44 7.11 -6.16 7.85
N TYR A 45 6.15 -6.35 8.73
CA TYR A 45 4.91 -7.03 8.33
C TYR A 45 4.00 -6.15 7.46
N VAL A 46 4.21 -4.83 7.47
CA VAL A 46 3.32 -3.92 6.74
C VAL A 46 3.32 -4.16 5.24
N PRO A 47 4.48 -4.21 4.56
CA PRO A 47 4.47 -4.49 3.13
C PRO A 47 3.80 -5.83 2.80
N ARG A 48 4.00 -6.82 3.67
CA ARG A 48 3.41 -8.14 3.48
C ARG A 48 1.89 -8.09 3.58
N LEU A 49 1.39 -7.40 4.62
CA LEU A 49 -0.04 -7.26 4.79
C LEU A 49 -0.68 -6.49 3.66
N LEU A 50 -0.02 -5.41 3.22
CA LEU A 50 -0.53 -4.64 2.10
C LEU A 50 -0.55 -5.47 0.83
N GLY A 51 0.45 -6.31 0.63
CA GLY A 51 0.48 -7.20 -0.51
C GLY A 51 -0.69 -8.16 -0.52
N TYR A 52 -0.99 -8.75 0.62
CA TYR A 52 -2.13 -9.65 0.75
C TYR A 52 -3.44 -8.92 0.51
N MET A 53 -3.56 -7.72 1.05
CA MET A 53 -4.75 -6.91 0.92
C MET A 53 -5.04 -6.58 -0.54
N LEU A 54 -4.01 -6.17 -1.27
CA LEU A 54 -4.17 -5.84 -2.68
C LEU A 54 -4.51 -7.08 -3.49
N LYS A 55 -3.90 -8.20 -3.17
CA LYS A 55 -4.20 -9.44 -3.85
C LYS A 55 -5.63 -9.89 -3.61
N TYR A 56 -6.10 -9.73 -2.38
CA TYR A 56 -7.47 -10.05 -2.04
C TYR A 56 -8.45 -9.20 -2.85
N GLU A 57 -8.19 -7.90 -2.91
CA GLU A 57 -9.04 -6.98 -3.66
C GLU A 57 -9.08 -7.35 -5.14
N GLU A 58 -7.96 -7.74 -5.68
CA GLU A 58 -7.89 -8.14 -7.08
C GLU A 58 -8.79 -9.34 -7.34
N LEU A 59 -8.73 -10.34 -6.45
CA LEU A 59 -9.54 -11.54 -6.62
C LEU A 59 -11.03 -11.25 -6.47
N VAL A 60 -11.38 -10.47 -5.45
CA VAL A 60 -12.78 -10.12 -5.20
C VAL A 60 -13.32 -9.26 -6.32
N GLY A 61 -12.52 -8.28 -6.77
CA GLY A 61 -12.92 -7.40 -7.85
C GLY A 61 -13.23 -8.16 -9.13
N LYS A 62 -12.42 -9.17 -9.42
CA LYS A 62 -12.66 -9.98 -10.61
C LYS A 62 -13.96 -10.74 -10.54
N LYS A 63 -14.33 -11.20 -9.35
CA LYS A 63 -15.59 -11.91 -9.17
C LYS A 63 -16.79 -10.99 -9.33
N GLU A 64 -16.64 -9.77 -8.86
CA GLU A 64 -17.74 -8.81 -8.90
C GLU A 64 -18.00 -8.29 -10.30
N ASP A 65 -17.03 -8.36 -11.16
CA ASP A 65 -17.14 -7.85 -12.52
C ASP A 65 -17.94 -8.76 -13.43
N ASN A 66 -18.39 -9.87 -12.93
CA ASN A 66 -19.17 -10.80 -13.73
C ASN A 66 -20.67 -10.49 -13.69
#